data_3b82d4248e0a0cc305c35c04865c063f
#
_entry.id   3b82d4248e0a0cc305c35c04865c063f
#
_cell.length_a   1.000
_cell.length_b   1.000
_cell.length_c   1.000
_cell.angle_alpha   90.00
_cell.angle_beta   90.00
_cell.angle_gamma   90.00
#
_symmetry.space_group_name_H-M   'P 1'
#
loop_
_entity.id
_entity.type
_entity.pdbx_description
1 polymer ?
#
loop_
_entity_poly.entity_id
_entity_poly.type
_entity_poly.pdbx_seq_one_letter_code
_entity_poly.pdbx_strand_id
1 'polypeptide(L)'
;MRQALPFFLAFLCAQQSIRDSAIAFFMPAVVYGGIFPMQDLSQRFGYLNHIQAEAGYKFKSHFYVVLAGGGLVGDKVREAGLLQNYLSASLQQSGYVGMFDENGKVFAPTIRAAGWSAQLRGGKMLPILRIPGHNPNCGLFVEVGGGYLRHRISIDKARSDRAPILEGDYLKGVDRLTGGWGFTESIGYRYFSNRLLLNFFIAIEAGQFFTRSLRGWAYDTGQRDVRRRLDSWVGVRVGWMIPLYEKAPLEE
;
A
#
# COMPACT_ATOMS: atom_id res chain seq x y z
N MET A 1 -24.13 0.53 -24.10
CA MET A 1 -23.15 -0.06 -23.16
C MET A 1 -23.02 -1.61 -23.24
N ARG A 2 -23.10 -2.23 -24.40
CA ARG A 2 -23.07 -3.71 -24.57
C ARG A 2 -21.92 -4.23 -25.43
N GLN A 3 -20.93 -3.40 -25.81
CA GLN A 3 -19.88 -3.81 -26.77
C GLN A 3 -18.47 -3.95 -26.17
N ALA A 4 -18.26 -3.64 -24.89
CA ALA A 4 -16.93 -3.75 -24.27
C ALA A 4 -16.59 -5.17 -23.74
N LEU A 5 -17.60 -5.99 -23.47
CA LEU A 5 -17.41 -7.33 -22.89
C LEU A 5 -16.76 -8.35 -23.87
N PRO A 6 -17.09 -8.37 -25.20
CA PRO A 6 -16.47 -9.32 -26.11
C PRO A 6 -14.99 -9.02 -26.41
N PHE A 7 -14.54 -7.77 -26.25
CA PHE A 7 -13.12 -7.44 -26.43
C PHE A 7 -12.24 -7.97 -25.29
N PHE A 8 -12.75 -8.00 -24.07
CA PHE A 8 -12.00 -8.52 -22.92
C PHE A 8 -11.89 -10.05 -22.94
N LEU A 9 -12.95 -10.73 -23.41
CA LEU A 9 -12.95 -12.19 -23.57
C LEU A 9 -12.10 -12.66 -24.77
N ALA A 10 -12.00 -11.87 -25.85
CA ALA A 10 -11.15 -12.19 -26.98
C ALA A 10 -9.65 -12.11 -26.66
N PHE A 11 -9.25 -11.24 -25.71
CA PHE A 11 -7.88 -11.18 -25.20
C PHE A 11 -7.48 -12.42 -24.38
N LEU A 12 -8.45 -13.09 -23.76
CA LEU A 12 -8.22 -14.29 -22.96
C LEU A 12 -8.03 -15.58 -23.78
N CYS A 13 -8.41 -15.59 -25.05
CA CYS A 13 -8.38 -16.80 -25.89
C CYS A 13 -7.13 -16.95 -26.79
N ALA A 14 -6.20 -15.99 -26.78
CA ALA A 14 -5.00 -16.05 -27.63
C ALA A 14 -3.80 -16.59 -26.85
N GLN A 15 -3.80 -17.89 -26.52
CA GLN A 15 -2.66 -18.53 -25.90
C GLN A 15 -1.70 -19.15 -26.90
N GLN A 16 -0.50 -18.61 -26.94
CA GLN A 16 0.67 -19.37 -27.38
C GLN A 16 1.35 -20.07 -26.19
N SER A 17 1.93 -21.24 -26.47
CA SER A 17 2.72 -21.98 -25.50
C SER A 17 3.96 -21.16 -25.12
N ILE A 18 4.01 -20.69 -23.86
CA ILE A 18 5.11 -19.90 -23.29
C ILE A 18 6.23 -20.81 -22.81
N ARG A 19 6.21 -22.09 -23.18
CA ARG A 19 7.04 -23.13 -22.56
C ARG A 19 8.52 -22.98 -22.82
N ASP A 20 8.94 -22.33 -23.92
CA ASP A 20 10.30 -22.48 -24.43
C ASP A 20 11.11 -21.18 -24.54
N SER A 21 10.53 -19.99 -24.28
CA SER A 21 11.28 -18.73 -24.42
C SER A 21 10.89 -17.64 -23.43
N ALA A 22 11.85 -16.77 -23.07
CA ALA A 22 11.58 -15.54 -22.36
C ALA A 22 10.91 -14.54 -23.28
N ILE A 23 9.66 -14.16 -23.00
CA ILE A 23 8.86 -13.23 -23.80
C ILE A 23 8.60 -11.93 -23.06
N ALA A 24 8.27 -10.89 -23.82
CA ALA A 24 7.78 -9.63 -23.28
C ALA A 24 6.27 -9.71 -23.10
N PHE A 25 5.77 -9.14 -22.00
CA PHE A 25 4.34 -9.10 -21.73
C PHE A 25 3.97 -8.05 -20.67
N PHE A 26 2.73 -7.62 -20.74
CA PHE A 26 2.12 -6.78 -19.70
C PHE A 26 1.59 -7.65 -18.57
N MET A 27 1.80 -7.22 -17.32
CA MET A 27 1.47 -8.00 -16.12
C MET A 27 0.77 -7.13 -15.06
N PRO A 28 -0.53 -6.86 -15.21
CA PRO A 28 -1.31 -6.28 -14.13
C PRO A 28 -1.40 -7.25 -12.94
N ALA A 29 -1.42 -6.68 -11.74
CA ALA A 29 -1.51 -7.46 -10.51
C ALA A 29 -2.34 -6.76 -9.43
N VAL A 30 -2.93 -7.58 -8.56
CA VAL A 30 -3.45 -7.16 -7.26
C VAL A 30 -2.54 -7.71 -6.20
N VAL A 31 -2.13 -6.85 -5.27
CA VAL A 31 -1.11 -7.16 -4.28
C VAL A 31 -1.62 -6.85 -2.88
N TYR A 32 -1.41 -7.77 -1.99
CA TYR A 32 -1.58 -7.58 -0.56
C TYR A 32 -0.21 -7.59 0.11
N GLY A 33 0.05 -6.60 0.98
CA GLY A 33 1.24 -6.49 1.79
C GLY A 33 0.93 -6.34 3.27
N GLY A 34 1.72 -7.02 4.09
CA GLY A 34 1.77 -6.80 5.53
C GLY A 34 3.01 -6.00 5.87
N ILE A 35 2.84 -4.84 6.50
CA ILE A 35 3.90 -3.88 6.79
C ILE A 35 4.14 -3.84 8.30
N PHE A 36 5.38 -4.01 8.71
CA PHE A 36 5.89 -3.79 10.06
C PHE A 36 6.61 -2.45 10.10
N PRO A 37 5.98 -1.40 10.66
CA PRO A 37 6.60 -0.08 10.76
C PRO A 37 7.86 -0.08 11.59
N MET A 38 8.82 0.72 11.17
CA MET A 38 10.10 0.97 11.84
C MET A 38 10.34 2.47 11.97
N GLN A 39 11.37 2.89 12.69
CA GLN A 39 11.77 4.28 12.88
C GLN A 39 10.58 5.17 13.32
N ASP A 40 10.42 6.35 12.71
CA ASP A 40 9.36 7.30 13.06
C ASP A 40 7.95 6.75 12.79
N LEU A 41 7.79 5.92 11.76
CA LEU A 41 6.49 5.30 11.44
C LEU A 41 6.00 4.38 12.56
N SER A 42 6.91 3.67 13.25
CA SER A 42 6.57 2.76 14.35
C SER A 42 6.13 3.49 15.63
N GLN A 43 6.54 4.74 15.81
CA GLN A 43 6.10 5.58 16.91
C GLN A 43 4.63 5.98 16.74
N ARG A 44 4.17 6.04 15.50
CA ARG A 44 2.81 6.47 15.14
C ARG A 44 1.85 5.31 14.92
N PHE A 45 2.30 4.24 14.27
CA PHE A 45 1.45 3.11 13.88
C PHE A 45 2.04 1.78 14.30
N GLY A 46 1.15 0.82 14.55
CA GLY A 46 1.49 -0.59 14.61
C GLY A 46 1.46 -1.22 13.21
N TYR A 47 1.17 -2.52 13.14
CA TYR A 47 1.04 -3.25 11.88
C TYR A 47 0.06 -2.57 10.91
N LEU A 48 0.45 -2.50 9.63
CA LEU A 48 -0.37 -1.93 8.56
C LEU A 48 -0.61 -2.95 7.45
N ASN A 49 -1.80 -2.93 6.90
CA ASN A 49 -2.14 -3.64 5.68
C ASN A 49 -1.98 -2.70 4.50
N HIS A 50 -1.38 -3.18 3.42
CA HIS A 50 -1.15 -2.44 2.19
C HIS A 50 -1.76 -3.19 1.02
N ILE A 51 -2.82 -2.63 0.43
CA ILE A 51 -3.50 -3.21 -0.74
C ILE A 51 -3.15 -2.35 -1.94
N GLN A 52 -2.56 -2.97 -2.98
CA GLN A 52 -2.06 -2.26 -4.16
C GLN A 52 -2.63 -2.87 -5.45
N ALA A 53 -2.78 -2.01 -6.45
CA ALA A 53 -2.86 -2.41 -7.84
C ALA A 53 -1.52 -2.09 -8.52
N GLU A 54 -1.05 -3.01 -9.34
CA GLU A 54 0.20 -2.87 -10.08
C GLU A 54 -0.06 -3.02 -11.57
N ALA A 55 0.64 -2.22 -12.37
CA ALA A 55 0.70 -2.32 -13.82
C ALA A 55 2.16 -2.48 -14.23
N GLY A 56 2.56 -3.68 -14.63
CA GLY A 56 3.94 -4.01 -14.96
C GLY A 56 4.13 -4.36 -16.43
N TYR A 57 5.30 -4.07 -16.96
CA TYR A 57 5.75 -4.55 -18.27
C TYR A 57 7.08 -5.26 -18.14
N LYS A 58 7.14 -6.52 -18.52
CA LYS A 58 8.35 -7.34 -18.55
C LYS A 58 8.91 -7.40 -19.95
N PHE A 59 10.20 -7.10 -20.09
CA PHE A 59 10.95 -7.19 -21.34
C PHE A 59 11.53 -8.61 -21.55
N LYS A 60 11.89 -8.93 -22.77
CA LYS A 60 12.58 -10.20 -23.12
C LYS A 60 13.91 -10.37 -22.37
N SER A 61 14.59 -9.29 -22.04
CA SER A 61 15.84 -9.23 -21.25
C SER A 61 15.69 -9.55 -19.77
N HIS A 62 14.50 -9.97 -19.33
CA HIS A 62 14.14 -10.20 -17.92
C HIS A 62 14.10 -8.95 -17.03
N PHE A 63 14.39 -7.77 -17.54
CA PHE A 63 14.07 -6.52 -16.87
C PHE A 63 12.56 -6.27 -16.95
N TYR A 64 12.07 -5.51 -15.96
CA TYR A 64 10.68 -5.08 -15.94
C TYR A 64 10.54 -3.75 -15.24
N VAL A 65 9.44 -3.07 -15.53
CA VAL A 65 9.04 -1.82 -14.87
C VAL A 65 7.62 -2.00 -14.35
N VAL A 66 7.32 -1.47 -13.18
CA VAL A 66 6.01 -1.57 -12.53
C VAL A 66 5.59 -0.19 -12.04
N LEU A 67 4.41 0.25 -12.41
CA LEU A 67 3.69 1.33 -11.74
C LEU A 67 2.77 0.71 -10.69
N ALA A 68 2.90 1.13 -9.44
CA ALA A 68 2.12 0.62 -8.33
C ALA A 68 1.42 1.75 -7.59
N GLY A 69 0.19 1.51 -7.16
CA GLY A 69 -0.57 2.42 -6.33
C GLY A 69 -1.48 1.67 -5.38
N GLY A 70 -1.64 2.16 -4.15
CA GLY A 70 -2.46 1.44 -3.19
C GLY A 70 -2.73 2.16 -1.89
N GLY A 71 -3.66 1.60 -1.12
CA GLY A 71 -4.11 2.08 0.17
C GLY A 71 -3.41 1.39 1.34
N LEU A 72 -3.11 2.16 2.38
CA LEU A 72 -2.61 1.66 3.66
C LEU A 72 -3.70 1.81 4.72
N VAL A 73 -3.92 0.76 5.49
CA VAL A 73 -4.88 0.78 6.60
C VAL A 73 -4.34 -0.01 7.79
N GLY A 74 -4.66 0.43 9.01
CA GLY A 74 -4.28 -0.27 10.23
C GLY A 74 -5.06 0.21 11.44
N ASP A 75 -5.32 -0.69 12.37
CA ASP A 75 -6.16 -0.40 13.55
C ASP A 75 -5.34 0.03 14.76
N LYS A 76 -4.01 -0.13 14.73
CA LYS A 76 -3.13 0.21 15.85
C LYS A 76 -2.47 1.56 15.65
N VAL A 77 -2.98 2.59 16.28
CA VAL A 77 -2.39 3.92 16.35
C VAL A 77 -1.70 4.09 17.70
N ARG A 78 -0.46 4.59 17.69
CA ARG A 78 0.41 4.75 18.86
C ARG A 78 0.83 6.21 19.10
N GLU A 79 0.30 7.16 18.31
CA GLU A 79 0.67 8.57 18.37
C GLU A 79 0.48 9.12 19.79
N ALA A 80 1.57 9.54 20.43
CA ALA A 80 1.54 10.13 21.75
C ALA A 80 0.85 11.49 21.74
N GLY A 81 0.02 11.77 22.76
CA GLY A 81 -0.67 13.05 22.88
C GLY A 81 -1.81 13.28 21.90
N LEU A 82 -2.19 12.26 21.10
CA LEU A 82 -3.33 12.38 20.18
C LEU A 82 -4.62 12.67 20.96
N LEU A 83 -5.30 13.76 20.60
CA LEU A 83 -6.53 14.24 21.24
C LEU A 83 -6.39 14.52 22.76
N GLN A 84 -5.19 14.64 23.30
CA GLN A 84 -4.94 14.77 24.73
C GLN A 84 -5.76 15.90 25.37
N ASN A 85 -5.89 17.04 24.71
CA ASN A 85 -6.63 18.20 25.22
C ASN A 85 -8.16 18.08 25.08
N TYR A 86 -8.63 17.04 24.39
CA TYR A 86 -10.06 16.82 24.10
C TYR A 86 -10.62 15.59 24.82
N LEU A 87 -9.74 14.74 25.35
CA LEU A 87 -10.16 13.60 26.14
C LEU A 87 -10.60 14.09 27.53
N SER A 88 -11.71 13.60 28.03
CA SER A 88 -12.19 13.94 29.35
C SER A 88 -11.26 13.39 30.44
N ALA A 89 -10.71 14.26 31.27
CA ALA A 89 -9.86 13.88 32.39
C ALA A 89 -10.58 12.96 33.40
N SER A 90 -11.87 13.18 33.62
CA SER A 90 -12.68 12.33 34.51
C SER A 90 -12.88 10.93 33.98
N LEU A 91 -13.03 10.76 32.65
CA LEU A 91 -13.13 9.46 32.03
C LEU A 91 -11.79 8.74 32.02
N GLN A 92 -10.68 9.46 31.81
CA GLN A 92 -9.33 8.89 31.86
C GLN A 92 -9.00 8.35 33.25
N GLN A 93 -9.38 9.06 34.32
CA GLN A 93 -9.21 8.59 35.70
C GLN A 93 -10.00 7.30 35.98
N SER A 94 -11.11 7.10 35.29
CA SER A 94 -11.92 5.88 35.38
C SER A 94 -11.45 4.76 34.43
N GLY A 95 -10.33 4.96 33.72
CA GLY A 95 -9.79 3.98 32.75
C GLY A 95 -10.48 3.97 31.38
N TYR A 96 -11.38 4.92 31.12
CA TYR A 96 -12.07 5.04 29.84
C TYR A 96 -11.46 6.13 28.97
N VAL A 97 -11.21 5.82 27.69
CA VAL A 97 -10.83 6.79 26.68
C VAL A 97 -12.08 7.26 25.97
N GLY A 98 -12.56 8.47 26.30
CA GLY A 98 -13.79 9.00 25.74
C GLY A 98 -13.81 10.53 25.66
N MET A 99 -14.71 11.03 24.85
CA MET A 99 -14.99 12.45 24.64
C MET A 99 -16.47 12.71 24.94
N PHE A 100 -16.79 13.96 25.24
CA PHE A 100 -18.18 14.41 25.28
C PHE A 100 -18.59 15.03 23.94
N ASP A 101 -19.78 14.71 23.47
CA ASP A 101 -20.41 15.42 22.37
C ASP A 101 -20.98 16.78 22.85
N GLU A 102 -21.53 17.58 21.94
CA GLU A 102 -22.17 18.88 22.27
C GLU A 102 -23.37 18.75 23.21
N ASN A 103 -23.95 17.57 23.36
CA ASN A 103 -25.08 17.28 24.26
C ASN A 103 -24.65 16.67 25.59
N GLY A 104 -23.34 16.58 25.84
CA GLY A 104 -22.79 15.95 27.03
C GLY A 104 -22.82 14.42 27.05
N LYS A 105 -23.13 13.78 25.91
CA LYS A 105 -23.10 12.33 25.77
C LYS A 105 -21.65 11.85 25.59
N VAL A 106 -21.27 10.82 26.32
CA VAL A 106 -19.96 10.18 26.19
C VAL A 106 -19.90 9.31 24.93
N PHE A 107 -18.86 9.44 24.14
CA PHE A 107 -18.55 8.55 23.03
C PHE A 107 -17.05 8.29 22.91
N ALA A 108 -16.68 7.17 22.28
CA ALA A 108 -15.30 6.82 21.97
C ALA A 108 -15.11 6.86 20.44
N PRO A 109 -14.24 7.74 19.91
CA PRO A 109 -13.95 7.74 18.49
C PRO A 109 -13.15 6.49 18.09
N THR A 110 -13.41 5.97 16.90
CA THR A 110 -12.59 4.92 16.30
C THR A 110 -11.39 5.55 15.61
N ILE A 111 -10.18 5.17 16.03
CA ILE A 111 -8.93 5.74 15.55
C ILE A 111 -8.18 4.67 14.74
N ARG A 112 -7.85 5.01 13.49
CA ARG A 112 -7.19 4.11 12.54
C ARG A 112 -6.09 4.80 11.76
N ALA A 113 -5.10 4.05 11.33
CA ALA A 113 -4.17 4.48 10.30
C ALA A 113 -4.86 4.42 8.94
N ALA A 114 -4.70 5.46 8.13
CA ALA A 114 -5.16 5.51 6.75
C ALA A 114 -4.11 6.21 5.88
N GLY A 115 -3.89 5.73 4.67
CA GLY A 115 -2.90 6.32 3.77
C GLY A 115 -2.98 5.75 2.38
N TRP A 116 -2.10 6.23 1.52
CA TRP A 116 -1.89 5.71 0.18
C TRP A 116 -0.43 5.90 -0.23
N SER A 117 0.02 5.09 -1.18
CA SER A 117 1.30 5.23 -1.85
C SER A 117 1.14 5.13 -3.36
N ALA A 118 2.05 5.80 -4.09
CA ALA A 118 2.22 5.64 -5.53
C ALA A 118 3.70 5.51 -5.83
N GLN A 119 4.10 4.51 -6.60
CA GLN A 119 5.50 4.14 -6.78
C GLN A 119 5.76 3.71 -8.23
N LEU A 120 6.93 4.04 -8.74
CA LEU A 120 7.51 3.47 -9.95
C LEU A 120 8.66 2.58 -9.54
N ARG A 121 8.63 1.32 -9.97
CA ARG A 121 9.62 0.31 -9.61
C ARG A 121 10.25 -0.28 -10.86
N GLY A 122 11.53 -0.58 -10.79
CA GLY A 122 12.26 -1.33 -11.80
C GLY A 122 12.94 -2.53 -11.18
N GLY A 123 12.97 -3.63 -11.91
CA GLY A 123 13.56 -4.84 -11.40
C GLY A 123 14.07 -5.77 -12.48
N LYS A 124 14.73 -6.82 -12.03
CA LYS A 124 15.25 -7.89 -12.89
C LYS A 124 14.85 -9.24 -12.32
N MET A 125 14.35 -10.09 -13.21
CA MET A 125 14.14 -11.49 -12.90
C MET A 125 15.44 -12.26 -13.14
N LEU A 126 15.86 -12.97 -12.11
CA LEU A 126 17.04 -13.83 -12.15
C LEU A 126 16.56 -15.26 -12.41
N PRO A 127 17.01 -15.90 -13.48
CA PRO A 127 16.60 -17.28 -13.81
C PRO A 127 17.26 -18.32 -12.89
N ILE A 128 17.23 -18.04 -11.59
CA ILE A 128 17.80 -18.90 -10.53
C ILE A 128 16.63 -19.61 -9.84
N LEU A 129 16.87 -20.81 -9.33
CA LEU A 129 15.86 -21.67 -8.70
C LEU A 129 14.70 -22.04 -9.63
N ARG A 130 14.99 -22.24 -10.89
CA ARG A 130 14.01 -22.79 -11.83
C ARG A 130 13.70 -24.23 -11.49
N ILE A 131 12.44 -24.54 -11.32
CA ILE A 131 11.98 -25.91 -11.18
C ILE A 131 11.98 -26.53 -12.60
N PRO A 132 12.64 -27.67 -12.85
CA PRO A 132 12.64 -28.32 -14.15
C PRO A 132 11.21 -28.52 -14.69
N GLY A 133 10.98 -28.22 -15.96
CA GLY A 133 9.68 -28.31 -16.60
C GLY A 133 8.73 -27.12 -16.34
N HIS A 134 9.17 -26.08 -15.63
CA HIS A 134 8.42 -24.86 -15.41
C HIS A 134 8.73 -23.76 -16.43
N ASN A 135 7.84 -22.76 -16.47
CA ASN A 135 7.92 -21.64 -17.37
C ASN A 135 9.26 -20.87 -17.23
N PRO A 136 9.98 -20.57 -18.32
CA PRO A 136 11.27 -19.85 -18.29
C PRO A 136 11.17 -18.43 -17.73
N ASN A 137 9.96 -17.89 -17.56
CA ASN A 137 9.72 -16.59 -16.96
C ASN A 137 9.58 -16.65 -15.42
N CYS A 138 9.65 -17.85 -14.80
CA CYS A 138 9.70 -18.00 -13.35
C CYS A 138 11.09 -17.69 -12.82
N GLY A 139 11.19 -17.22 -11.58
CA GLY A 139 12.48 -17.09 -10.90
C GLY A 139 12.48 -16.10 -9.76
N LEU A 140 13.63 -15.98 -9.12
CA LEU A 140 13.89 -14.92 -8.17
C LEU A 140 13.83 -13.56 -8.87
N PHE A 141 13.44 -12.53 -8.16
CA PHE A 141 13.53 -11.16 -8.64
C PHE A 141 14.08 -10.24 -7.57
N VAL A 142 14.74 -9.21 -8.03
CA VAL A 142 15.13 -8.04 -7.24
C VAL A 142 14.49 -6.81 -7.86
N GLU A 143 14.03 -5.89 -7.03
CA GLU A 143 13.28 -4.72 -7.45
C GLU A 143 13.65 -3.53 -6.58
N VAL A 144 13.84 -2.38 -7.19
CA VAL A 144 14.02 -1.10 -6.51
C VAL A 144 13.03 -0.10 -7.10
N GLY A 145 12.55 0.82 -6.29
CA GLY A 145 11.61 1.81 -6.76
C GLY A 145 11.65 3.08 -5.94
N GLY A 146 11.07 4.11 -6.52
CA GLY A 146 10.86 5.39 -5.87
C GLY A 146 9.39 5.80 -5.95
N GLY A 147 8.94 6.61 -5.01
CA GLY A 147 7.56 7.04 -5.00
C GLY A 147 7.20 7.98 -3.88
N TYR A 148 5.92 8.20 -3.74
CA TYR A 148 5.33 9.09 -2.75
C TYR A 148 4.46 8.29 -1.79
N LEU A 149 4.63 8.54 -0.50
CA LEU A 149 3.82 8.02 0.59
C LEU A 149 3.05 9.16 1.23
N ARG A 150 1.76 8.92 1.52
CA ARG A 150 0.93 9.82 2.31
C ARG A 150 0.13 9.01 3.30
N HIS A 151 0.16 9.40 4.57
CA HIS A 151 -0.63 8.75 5.61
C HIS A 151 -1.18 9.77 6.61
N ARG A 152 -2.21 9.37 7.30
CA ARG A 152 -2.85 10.15 8.36
C ARG A 152 -3.47 9.24 9.40
N ILE A 153 -3.89 9.83 10.50
CA ILE A 153 -4.76 9.20 11.47
C ILE A 153 -6.20 9.51 11.07
N SER A 154 -7.00 8.49 10.76
CA SER A 154 -8.45 8.60 10.57
C SER A 154 -9.12 8.50 11.92
N ILE A 155 -9.94 9.48 12.24
CA ILE A 155 -10.70 9.55 13.48
C ILE A 155 -12.16 9.56 13.10
N ASP A 156 -12.82 8.43 13.30
CA ASP A 156 -14.20 8.22 12.92
C ASP A 156 -15.12 8.24 14.15
N LYS A 157 -16.28 8.84 14.03
CA LYS A 157 -17.33 8.87 15.05
C LYS A 157 -18.64 8.34 14.49
N ALA A 158 -19.55 7.90 15.35
CA ALA A 158 -20.89 7.57 14.90
C ALA A 158 -21.63 8.82 14.37
N ARG A 159 -22.54 8.64 13.42
CA ARG A 159 -23.31 9.76 12.85
C ARG A 159 -24.17 10.49 13.89
N SER A 160 -24.55 9.80 14.95
CA SER A 160 -25.33 10.34 16.05
C SER A 160 -24.53 11.24 16.98
N ASP A 161 -23.19 11.14 16.98
CA ASP A 161 -22.33 11.86 17.89
C ASP A 161 -21.96 13.21 17.27
N ARG A 162 -22.32 14.29 17.97
CA ARG A 162 -22.04 15.66 17.53
C ARG A 162 -20.79 16.17 18.23
N ALA A 163 -19.66 16.06 17.53
CA ALA A 163 -18.36 16.52 18.01
C ALA A 163 -17.71 17.44 16.97
N PRO A 164 -17.93 18.76 17.04
CA PRO A 164 -17.43 19.72 16.06
C PRO A 164 -15.92 19.65 15.86
N ILE A 165 -15.14 19.31 16.89
CA ILE A 165 -13.67 19.15 16.82
C ILE A 165 -13.25 18.02 15.86
N LEU A 166 -14.11 17.05 15.61
CA LEU A 166 -13.87 15.94 14.69
C LEU A 166 -14.52 16.17 13.33
N GLU A 167 -14.88 17.41 12.99
CA GLU A 167 -15.56 17.76 11.74
C GLU A 167 -14.79 18.81 10.95
N GLY A 168 -14.95 18.77 9.62
CA GLY A 168 -14.47 19.81 8.72
C GLY A 168 -12.99 20.15 8.89
N ASP A 169 -12.69 21.42 9.07
CA ASP A 169 -11.33 21.94 9.18
C ASP A 169 -10.69 21.63 10.55
N TYR A 170 -11.49 21.46 11.61
CA TYR A 170 -10.97 21.08 12.92
C TYR A 170 -10.32 19.68 12.90
N LEU A 171 -10.94 18.73 12.19
CA LEU A 171 -10.36 17.39 12.02
C LEU A 171 -8.99 17.45 11.35
N LYS A 172 -8.76 18.40 10.44
CA LYS A 172 -7.45 18.60 9.79
C LYS A 172 -6.36 19.01 10.78
N GLY A 173 -6.71 19.61 11.91
CA GLY A 173 -5.77 20.00 12.96
C GLY A 173 -5.32 18.84 13.86
N VAL A 174 -5.99 17.68 13.78
CA VAL A 174 -5.70 16.52 14.65
C VAL A 174 -5.34 15.24 13.88
N ASP A 175 -5.55 15.18 12.57
CA ASP A 175 -5.38 13.98 11.75
C ASP A 175 -3.92 13.60 11.45
N ARG A 176 -2.94 14.42 11.84
CA ARG A 176 -1.49 14.17 11.64
C ARG A 176 -1.12 13.81 10.20
N LEU A 177 -1.77 14.45 9.23
CA LEU A 177 -1.49 14.21 7.82
C LEU A 177 -0.01 14.44 7.51
N THR A 178 0.65 13.40 7.01
CA THR A 178 2.09 13.37 6.72
C THR A 178 2.30 12.81 5.32
N GLY A 179 3.31 13.29 4.62
CA GLY A 179 3.66 12.74 3.32
C GLY A 179 5.07 13.13 2.88
N GLY A 180 5.61 12.34 1.96
CA GLY A 180 6.95 12.57 1.44
C GLY A 180 7.37 11.55 0.40
N TRP A 181 8.54 11.78 -0.18
CA TRP A 181 9.16 10.93 -1.18
C TRP A 181 10.12 9.94 -0.54
N GLY A 182 10.29 8.81 -1.18
CA GLY A 182 11.19 7.78 -0.71
C GLY A 182 11.41 6.69 -1.74
N PHE A 183 11.98 5.60 -1.28
CA PHE A 183 12.30 4.44 -2.10
C PHE A 183 11.91 3.15 -1.39
N THR A 184 11.78 2.10 -2.20
CA THR A 184 11.51 0.74 -1.76
C THR A 184 12.45 -0.22 -2.46
N GLU A 185 12.78 -1.28 -1.75
CA GLU A 185 13.59 -2.39 -2.24
C GLU A 185 12.85 -3.68 -1.95
N SER A 186 12.89 -4.62 -2.87
CA SER A 186 12.31 -5.94 -2.62
C SER A 186 13.07 -7.06 -3.29
N ILE A 187 12.99 -8.22 -2.66
CA ILE A 187 13.46 -9.49 -3.18
C ILE A 187 12.36 -10.52 -3.02
N GLY A 188 12.15 -11.33 -4.04
CA GLY A 188 11.09 -12.32 -4.00
C GLY A 188 11.17 -13.34 -5.10
N TYR A 189 10.14 -14.16 -5.19
CA TYR A 189 9.99 -15.17 -6.22
C TYR A 189 8.70 -14.93 -6.99
N ARG A 190 8.79 -14.96 -8.35
CA ARG A 190 7.64 -14.92 -9.27
C ARG A 190 7.45 -16.27 -9.91
N TYR A 191 6.20 -16.72 -9.84
CA TYR A 191 5.75 -17.94 -10.48
C TYR A 191 4.76 -17.61 -11.59
N PHE A 192 5.07 -18.09 -12.80
CA PHE A 192 4.18 -18.05 -13.95
C PHE A 192 3.82 -19.48 -14.33
N SER A 193 2.54 -19.78 -14.27
CA SER A 193 2.03 -21.07 -14.70
C SER A 193 1.87 -21.10 -16.23
N ASN A 194 1.94 -22.30 -16.79
CA ASN A 194 1.47 -22.56 -18.14
C ASN A 194 -0.07 -22.49 -18.24
N ARG A 195 -0.77 -22.33 -17.11
CA ARG A 195 -2.21 -22.07 -17.00
C ARG A 195 -2.42 -20.61 -16.67
N LEU A 196 -3.32 -19.92 -17.38
CA LEU A 196 -3.53 -18.45 -17.30
C LEU A 196 -3.76 -17.88 -15.90
N LEU A 197 -4.36 -18.64 -15.00
CA LEU A 197 -4.90 -18.11 -13.75
C LEU A 197 -3.99 -18.28 -12.52
N LEU A 198 -2.90 -19.07 -12.62
CA LEU A 198 -2.05 -19.39 -11.48
C LEU A 198 -0.70 -18.66 -11.54
N ASN A 199 -0.76 -17.34 -11.58
CA ASN A 199 0.45 -16.52 -11.61
C ASN A 199 0.51 -15.67 -10.34
N PHE A 200 1.54 -15.85 -9.56
CA PHE A 200 1.67 -15.14 -8.29
C PHE A 200 3.13 -14.82 -7.97
N PHE A 201 3.33 -13.94 -7.06
CA PHE A 201 4.63 -13.71 -6.45
C PHE A 201 4.52 -13.55 -4.94
N ILE A 202 5.64 -13.83 -4.27
CA ILE A 202 5.88 -13.50 -2.88
C ILE A 202 7.20 -12.76 -2.77
N ALA A 203 7.24 -11.70 -1.96
CA ALA A 203 8.45 -10.91 -1.75
C ALA A 203 8.54 -10.37 -0.34
N ILE A 204 9.77 -10.16 0.11
CA ILE A 204 10.09 -9.29 1.25
C ILE A 204 10.37 -7.91 0.68
N GLU A 205 9.81 -6.88 1.30
CA GLU A 205 9.97 -5.48 0.92
C GLU A 205 10.48 -4.66 2.10
N ALA A 206 11.40 -3.76 1.83
CA ALA A 206 11.77 -2.68 2.73
C ALA A 206 11.44 -1.33 2.09
N GLY A 207 11.00 -0.36 2.88
CA GLY A 207 10.69 0.99 2.42
C GLY A 207 11.27 2.05 3.33
N GLN A 208 11.72 3.17 2.75
CA GLN A 208 12.27 4.32 3.45
C GLN A 208 11.76 5.60 2.79
N PHE A 209 10.99 6.39 3.53
CA PHE A 209 10.36 7.62 3.04
C PHE A 209 10.71 8.79 3.94
N PHE A 210 11.18 9.87 3.32
CA PHE A 210 11.48 11.12 3.99
C PHE A 210 10.21 11.96 4.00
N THR A 211 9.54 11.99 5.14
CA THR A 211 8.22 12.58 5.26
C THR A 211 8.22 13.83 6.14
N ARG A 212 7.18 14.63 6.00
CA ARG A 212 6.92 15.80 6.84
C ARG A 212 5.42 16.00 7.00
N SER A 213 5.03 16.74 8.02
CA SER A 213 3.63 17.15 8.18
C SER A 213 3.19 17.98 6.97
N LEU A 214 2.01 17.69 6.48
CA LEU A 214 1.31 18.46 5.46
C LEU A 214 0.26 19.40 6.09
N ARG A 215 0.22 19.48 7.43
CA ARG A 215 -0.62 20.39 8.20
C ARG A 215 0.22 21.55 8.75
N GLY A 216 -0.35 22.73 8.72
CA GLY A 216 0.34 23.93 9.25
C GLY A 216 0.37 23.99 10.78
N TRP A 217 -0.60 23.34 11.42
CA TRP A 217 -0.81 23.43 12.86
C TRP A 217 -1.44 22.13 13.41
N ALA A 218 -1.07 21.72 14.61
CA ALA A 218 -1.66 20.63 15.35
C ALA A 218 -2.45 21.21 16.54
N TYR A 219 -3.77 21.12 16.51
CA TYR A 219 -4.64 21.77 17.49
C TYR A 219 -4.59 21.13 18.85
N ASP A 220 -4.38 19.83 18.92
CA ASP A 220 -4.30 19.09 20.18
C ASP A 220 -3.00 19.32 20.94
N THR A 221 -1.92 19.69 20.28
CA THR A 221 -0.65 20.04 20.92
C THR A 221 -0.40 21.55 20.97
N GLY A 222 -1.17 22.35 20.24
CA GLY A 222 -0.98 23.79 20.13
C GLY A 222 0.33 24.20 19.45
N GLN A 223 0.89 23.36 18.59
CA GLN A 223 2.20 23.58 17.99
C GLN A 223 2.21 23.28 16.48
N ARG A 224 3.19 23.86 15.77
CA ARG A 224 3.50 23.49 14.39
C ARG A 224 4.38 22.26 14.39
N ASP A 225 4.00 21.29 13.60
CA ASP A 225 4.81 20.11 13.36
C ASP A 225 5.70 20.32 12.14
N VAL A 226 6.91 20.83 12.36
CA VAL A 226 7.93 21.08 11.33
C VAL A 226 8.97 19.96 11.24
N ARG A 227 8.83 18.91 12.02
CA ARG A 227 9.79 17.81 12.09
C ARG A 227 9.83 17.04 10.76
N ARG A 228 11.04 16.79 10.27
CA ARG A 228 11.28 15.80 9.22
C ARG A 228 11.37 14.42 9.86
N ARG A 229 10.79 13.43 9.20
CA ARG A 229 10.69 12.05 9.68
C ARG A 229 11.27 11.09 8.67
N LEU A 230 11.79 9.99 9.17
CA LEU A 230 12.13 8.81 8.39
C LEU A 230 11.09 7.73 8.66
N ASP A 231 10.09 7.64 7.81
CA ASP A 231 9.08 6.58 7.86
C ASP A 231 9.61 5.37 7.11
N SER A 232 9.96 4.34 7.85
CA SER A 232 10.49 3.12 7.27
C SER A 232 9.69 1.89 7.70
N TRP A 233 9.83 0.81 6.93
CA TRP A 233 9.19 -0.47 7.22
C TRP A 233 9.92 -1.64 6.60
N VAL A 234 9.62 -2.83 7.12
CA VAL A 234 9.87 -4.11 6.47
C VAL A 234 8.54 -4.83 6.38
N GLY A 235 8.31 -5.56 5.30
CA GLY A 235 7.05 -6.27 5.10
C GLY A 235 7.16 -7.45 4.14
N VAL A 236 6.04 -8.14 4.01
CA VAL A 236 5.87 -9.23 3.05
C VAL A 236 4.76 -8.85 2.08
N ARG A 237 5.00 -9.05 0.78
CA ARG A 237 4.02 -8.83 -0.28
C ARG A 237 3.69 -10.15 -0.96
N VAL A 238 2.41 -10.35 -1.24
CA VAL A 238 1.90 -11.44 -2.09
C VAL A 238 1.04 -10.81 -3.18
N GLY A 239 1.31 -11.15 -4.43
CA GLY A 239 0.56 -10.61 -5.56
C GLY A 239 0.05 -11.70 -6.49
N TRP A 240 -1.15 -11.50 -6.99
CA TRP A 240 -1.73 -12.29 -8.07
C TRP A 240 -1.67 -11.48 -9.36
N MET A 241 -1.09 -12.09 -10.41
CA MET A 241 -0.79 -11.45 -11.69
C MET A 241 -1.63 -12.06 -12.80
N ILE A 242 -2.00 -11.24 -13.78
CA ILE A 242 -2.65 -11.68 -15.02
C ILE A 242 -1.73 -11.30 -16.19
N PRO A 243 -0.82 -12.19 -16.64
CA PRO A 243 0.06 -11.88 -17.76
C PRO A 243 -0.75 -11.78 -19.05
N LEU A 244 -0.61 -10.67 -19.76
CA LEU A 244 -1.21 -10.41 -21.06
C LEU A 244 -0.10 -10.51 -22.12
N TYR A 245 -0.09 -11.60 -22.87
CA TYR A 245 0.92 -11.88 -23.88
C TYR A 245 0.53 -11.25 -25.22
N GLU A 246 1.48 -10.66 -25.92
CA GLU A 246 1.32 -10.30 -27.33
C GLU A 246 1.24 -11.58 -28.17
N LYS A 247 0.36 -11.58 -29.20
CA LYS A 247 0.30 -12.67 -30.18
C LYS A 247 1.66 -12.71 -30.88
N ALA A 248 2.29 -13.89 -30.92
CA ALA A 248 3.39 -14.07 -31.88
C ALA A 248 2.83 -13.93 -33.31
N PRO A 249 3.62 -13.37 -34.24
CA PRO A 249 3.27 -13.45 -35.65
C PRO A 249 3.04 -14.92 -36.00
N LEU A 250 1.96 -15.19 -36.75
CA LEU A 250 1.80 -16.51 -37.36
C LEU A 250 2.99 -16.68 -38.31
N GLU A 251 3.82 -17.67 -38.05
CA GLU A 251 4.79 -18.10 -39.05
C GLU A 251 3.98 -18.61 -40.24
N GLU A 252 4.08 -17.93 -41.42
CA GLU A 252 3.56 -18.37 -42.68
C GLU A 252 4.40 -19.54 -43.23
#